data_1f5702be23fa2feee077e11883c9872d
#
_entry.id   1f5702be23fa2feee077e11883c9872d
#
_cell.length_a   1.000
_cell.length_b   1.000
_cell.length_c   1.000
_cell.angle_alpha   90.00
_cell.angle_beta   90.00
_cell.angle_gamma   90.00
#
_symmetry.space_group_name_H-M   'P 1'
#
loop_
_entity.id
_entity.type
_entity.pdbx_description
1 polymer ?
#
loop_
_entity_poly.entity_id
_entity_poly.type
_entity_poly.pdbx_seq_one_letter_code
_entity_poly.pdbx_strand_id
1 'polypeptide(L)'
;KNRKIKLYPTTMDIRSITVRTDDAKDLFLSAFSGKSIRHNYSTEQAGMSGFYREIIKKGSNRYLSLSEAVVDIFKQSYTNSLGDNIAIYKGRGNTNRNASDTLFLQLQGGPVTSLQMDIVKNPFIAVDLLAATDFYEFRPGPVMFMDDMNIYTIEFNQAPGVTDILFRGRIYVESQTLAIVRLEFEMNVEGRDDAWKSFVRKKPEGMELGVDWAKYQVNYRQKGEKWYFDYARIDLRFNAKYKGKLLRNKYDIITELAITDIDNKSALRIPVAERFRMKDILQEKVADF
;
A
#
# COMPACT_ATOMS: atom_id res chain seq x y z
N LYS A 1 9.67 43.26 9.97
CA LYS A 1 11.11 42.88 9.97
C LYS A 1 11.29 41.73 8.97
N ASN A 2 11.88 42.04 7.80
CA ASN A 2 12.20 40.99 6.81
C ASN A 2 13.41 40.20 7.30
N ARG A 3 13.24 38.93 7.62
CA ARG A 3 14.35 37.99 7.85
C ARG A 3 14.86 37.45 6.51
N LYS A 4 16.10 37.73 6.15
CA LYS A 4 16.79 37.06 5.04
C LYS A 4 17.30 35.72 5.54
N ILE A 5 16.82 34.61 4.96
CA ILE A 5 17.34 33.27 5.19
C ILE A 5 18.46 33.05 4.17
N LYS A 6 19.67 32.81 4.61
CA LYS A 6 20.79 32.39 3.76
C LYS A 6 20.82 30.87 3.79
N LEU A 7 20.60 30.25 2.62
CA LEU A 7 20.82 28.81 2.40
C LEU A 7 22.25 28.63 1.92
N TYR A 8 22.99 27.74 2.59
CA TYR A 8 24.30 27.29 2.16
C TYR A 8 24.17 25.94 1.53
N PRO A 9 24.67 25.71 0.30
CA PRO A 9 24.68 24.35 -0.28
C PRO A 9 25.65 23.48 0.53
N THR A 10 25.14 22.42 1.11
CA THR A 10 25.99 21.37 1.70
C THR A 10 26.24 20.35 0.61
N THR A 11 27.47 20.27 0.13
CA THR A 11 27.92 19.18 -0.72
C THR A 11 28.09 17.95 0.14
N MET A 12 27.22 16.96 0.00
CA MET A 12 27.43 15.62 0.55
C MET A 12 28.25 14.83 -0.46
N ASP A 13 29.41 14.32 -0.04
CA ASP A 13 30.15 13.30 -0.79
C ASP A 13 29.32 12.00 -0.76
N ILE A 14 28.59 11.76 -1.83
CA ILE A 14 27.92 10.48 -2.05
C ILE A 14 29.01 9.51 -2.49
N ARG A 15 29.52 8.71 -1.56
CA ARG A 15 30.34 7.57 -1.93
C ARG A 15 29.45 6.64 -2.74
N SER A 16 29.73 6.49 -4.03
CA SER A 16 29.04 5.54 -4.89
C SER A 16 29.37 4.12 -4.43
N ILE A 17 28.46 3.51 -3.67
CA ILE A 17 28.52 2.08 -3.42
C ILE A 17 27.92 1.41 -4.66
N THR A 18 28.73 0.70 -5.41
CA THR A 18 28.26 -0.09 -6.55
C THR A 18 27.73 -1.42 -6.02
N VAL A 19 26.42 -1.57 -5.99
CA VAL A 19 25.75 -2.85 -5.70
C VAL A 19 25.71 -3.64 -7.01
N ARG A 20 26.20 -4.90 -7.01
CA ARG A 20 26.17 -5.78 -8.19
C ARG A 20 24.78 -6.41 -8.36
N THR A 21 24.48 -6.90 -9.55
CA THR A 21 23.17 -7.50 -9.88
C THR A 21 22.83 -8.70 -8.97
N ASP A 22 23.82 -9.56 -8.69
CA ASP A 22 23.66 -10.70 -7.78
C ASP A 22 23.38 -10.25 -6.33
N ASP A 23 23.95 -9.10 -5.95
CA ASP A 23 23.75 -8.50 -4.62
C ASP A 23 22.31 -8.06 -4.39
N ALA A 24 21.53 -7.69 -5.43
CA ALA A 24 20.14 -7.22 -5.28
C ALA A 24 19.20 -8.36 -4.88
N LYS A 25 19.38 -9.55 -5.45
CA LYS A 25 18.61 -10.75 -5.07
C LYS A 25 18.95 -11.16 -3.65
N ASP A 26 20.24 -11.21 -3.30
CA ASP A 26 20.70 -11.58 -1.97
C ASP A 26 20.27 -10.55 -0.92
N LEU A 27 20.28 -9.27 -1.27
CA LEU A 27 19.76 -8.19 -0.43
C LEU A 27 18.26 -8.36 -0.18
N PHE A 28 17.48 -8.67 -1.22
CA PHE A 28 16.05 -8.97 -1.09
C PHE A 28 15.81 -10.14 -0.13
N LEU A 29 16.48 -11.28 -0.37
CA LEU A 29 16.34 -12.47 0.47
C LEU A 29 16.75 -12.19 1.93
N SER A 30 17.80 -11.39 2.13
CA SER A 30 18.28 -11.00 3.45
C SER A 30 17.30 -10.08 4.18
N ALA A 31 16.75 -9.06 3.50
CA ALA A 31 15.81 -8.11 4.07
C ALA A 31 14.49 -8.77 4.48
N PHE A 32 13.98 -9.71 3.69
CA PHE A 32 12.77 -10.47 4.00
C PHE A 32 13.00 -11.72 4.86
N SER A 33 14.24 -12.02 5.23
CA SER A 33 14.52 -13.19 6.07
C SER A 33 13.86 -13.07 7.44
N GLY A 34 13.45 -14.21 8.00
CA GLY A 34 12.87 -14.24 9.34
C GLY A 34 13.82 -13.69 10.43
N LYS A 35 15.15 -13.71 10.19
CA LYS A 35 16.15 -13.11 11.08
C LYS A 35 16.04 -11.56 11.01
N SER A 36 16.03 -10.99 9.82
CA SER A 36 15.91 -9.54 9.63
C SER A 36 14.57 -9.03 10.17
N ILE A 37 13.46 -9.74 9.91
CA ILE A 37 12.14 -9.36 10.41
C ILE A 37 12.13 -9.36 11.95
N ARG A 38 12.62 -10.37 12.62
CA ARG A 38 12.70 -10.40 14.09
C ARG A 38 13.61 -9.32 14.66
N HIS A 39 14.69 -9.00 13.98
CA HIS A 39 15.61 -7.96 14.41
C HIS A 39 14.98 -6.57 14.29
N ASN A 40 14.37 -6.27 13.18
CA ASN A 40 13.94 -4.91 12.83
C ASN A 40 12.51 -4.57 13.25
N TYR A 41 11.58 -5.54 13.22
CA TYR A 41 10.16 -5.28 13.46
C TYR A 41 9.69 -5.80 14.81
N SER A 42 8.54 -5.29 15.28
CA SER A 42 8.02 -5.70 16.58
C SER A 42 7.65 -7.18 16.61
N THR A 43 8.14 -7.86 17.61
CA THR A 43 7.75 -9.25 17.95
C THR A 43 6.55 -9.29 18.91
N GLU A 44 6.08 -8.14 19.37
CA GLU A 44 4.94 -7.99 20.25
C GLU A 44 3.76 -7.38 19.52
N GLN A 45 2.58 -7.50 20.14
CA GLN A 45 1.36 -6.84 19.68
C GLN A 45 1.40 -5.37 20.03
N ALA A 46 0.74 -4.53 19.22
CA ALA A 46 0.62 -3.09 19.47
C ALA A 46 -0.81 -2.61 19.17
N GLY A 47 -1.28 -1.65 19.95
CA GLY A 47 -2.41 -0.80 19.60
C GLY A 47 -1.93 0.30 18.67
N MET A 48 -2.68 0.59 17.62
CA MET A 48 -2.39 1.73 16.74
C MET A 48 -3.66 2.50 16.47
N SER A 49 -3.54 3.81 16.31
CA SER A 49 -4.60 4.64 15.75
C SER A 49 -4.17 5.16 14.39
N GLY A 50 -5.13 5.32 13.49
CA GLY A 50 -4.84 5.77 12.14
C GLY A 50 -5.96 6.63 11.56
N PHE A 51 -5.64 7.30 10.46
CA PHE A 51 -6.59 8.02 9.62
C PHE A 51 -6.67 7.35 8.26
N TYR A 52 -7.88 6.97 7.87
CA TYR A 52 -8.17 6.40 6.55
C TYR A 52 -8.96 7.40 5.72
N ARG A 53 -8.63 7.48 4.42
CA ARG A 53 -9.37 8.27 3.44
C ARG A 53 -9.53 7.48 2.15
N GLU A 54 -10.73 7.56 1.58
CA GLU A 54 -11.06 7.02 0.26
C GLU A 54 -11.70 8.11 -0.60
N ILE A 55 -11.19 8.30 -1.80
CA ILE A 55 -11.68 9.28 -2.78
C ILE A 55 -11.98 8.55 -4.08
N ILE A 56 -13.19 8.71 -4.59
CA ILE A 56 -13.60 8.20 -5.91
C ILE A 56 -13.95 9.40 -6.80
N LYS A 57 -13.32 9.48 -7.98
CA LYS A 57 -13.56 10.53 -8.98
C LYS A 57 -13.95 9.92 -10.32
N LYS A 58 -14.74 10.66 -11.09
CA LYS A 58 -15.01 10.42 -12.51
C LYS A 58 -14.41 11.53 -13.35
N GLY A 59 -13.48 11.18 -14.24
CA GLY A 59 -12.69 12.18 -14.98
C GLY A 59 -11.83 13.03 -14.04
N SER A 60 -11.40 14.20 -14.51
CA SER A 60 -10.46 15.05 -13.76
C SER A 60 -11.09 15.77 -12.57
N ASN A 61 -12.40 16.12 -12.62
CA ASN A 61 -12.97 17.12 -11.70
C ASN A 61 -14.24 16.69 -10.96
N ARG A 62 -14.82 15.51 -11.23
CA ARG A 62 -16.07 15.10 -10.61
C ARG A 62 -15.84 14.12 -9.47
N TYR A 63 -15.97 14.58 -8.25
CA TYR A 63 -16.00 13.71 -7.07
C TYR A 63 -17.32 12.94 -7.03
N LEU A 64 -17.23 11.61 -6.89
CA LEU A 64 -18.37 10.72 -6.72
C LEU A 64 -18.54 10.33 -5.25
N SER A 65 -17.44 10.11 -4.55
CA SER A 65 -17.45 9.77 -3.13
C SER A 65 -16.18 10.27 -2.45
N LEU A 66 -16.34 10.70 -1.22
CA LEU A 66 -15.26 10.97 -0.26
C LEU A 66 -15.68 10.35 1.06
N SER A 67 -14.86 9.47 1.61
CA SER A 67 -15.06 8.86 2.91
C SER A 67 -13.78 8.97 3.72
N GLU A 68 -13.93 9.33 4.99
CA GLU A 68 -12.82 9.48 5.93
C GLU A 68 -13.18 8.81 7.25
N ALA A 69 -12.21 8.20 7.90
CA ALA A 69 -12.40 7.56 9.19
C ALA A 69 -11.13 7.64 10.05
N VAL A 70 -11.33 7.85 11.34
CA VAL A 70 -10.35 7.49 12.36
C VAL A 70 -10.55 6.03 12.68
N VAL A 71 -9.47 5.28 12.72
CA VAL A 71 -9.50 3.83 12.89
C VAL A 71 -8.61 3.41 14.06
N ASP A 72 -9.06 2.38 14.77
CA ASP A 72 -8.27 1.67 15.75
C ASP A 72 -7.78 0.36 15.14
N ILE A 73 -6.51 0.04 15.33
CA ILE A 73 -5.85 -1.13 14.78
C ILE A 73 -5.23 -1.94 15.92
N PHE A 74 -5.54 -3.22 15.96
CA PHE A 74 -4.82 -4.19 16.75
C PHE A 74 -3.80 -4.89 15.85
N LYS A 75 -2.56 -4.42 15.95
CA LYS A 75 -1.43 -4.92 15.19
C LYS A 75 -0.87 -6.18 15.83
N GLN A 76 -0.82 -7.25 15.08
CA GLN A 76 -0.19 -8.49 15.50
C GLN A 76 1.34 -8.41 15.37
N SER A 77 2.04 -9.28 16.10
CA SER A 77 3.48 -9.48 15.92
C SER A 77 3.84 -9.74 14.45
N TYR A 78 4.95 -9.19 14.00
CA TYR A 78 5.49 -9.48 12.65
C TYR A 78 6.03 -10.91 12.52
N THR A 79 6.16 -11.64 13.62
CA THR A 79 6.73 -13.00 13.63
C THR A 79 5.68 -14.11 13.69
N ASN A 80 4.40 -13.77 13.70
CA ASN A 80 3.31 -14.75 13.64
C ASN A 80 2.45 -14.56 12.37
N SER A 81 1.65 -15.56 12.02
CA SER A 81 0.75 -15.55 10.85
C SER A 81 -0.65 -15.00 11.16
N LEU A 82 -0.90 -14.47 12.37
CA LEU A 82 -2.21 -13.94 12.73
C LEU A 82 -2.46 -12.61 12.03
N GLY A 83 -3.65 -12.44 11.48
CA GLY A 83 -4.07 -11.20 10.82
C GLY A 83 -4.29 -10.05 11.80
N ASP A 84 -3.95 -8.84 11.37
CA ASP A 84 -4.26 -7.61 12.08
C ASP A 84 -5.77 -7.35 12.07
N ASN A 85 -6.27 -6.61 13.06
CA ASN A 85 -7.68 -6.24 13.14
C ASN A 85 -7.81 -4.72 13.13
N ILE A 86 -8.88 -4.23 12.52
CA ILE A 86 -9.18 -2.80 12.41
C ILE A 86 -10.64 -2.56 12.74
N ALA A 87 -10.94 -1.45 13.40
CA ALA A 87 -12.27 -0.96 13.68
C ALA A 87 -12.39 0.52 13.30
N ILE A 88 -13.59 0.96 12.96
CA ILE A 88 -13.90 2.37 12.75
C ILE A 88 -14.23 2.98 14.10
N TYR A 89 -13.38 3.90 14.58
CA TYR A 89 -13.66 4.68 15.77
C TYR A 89 -14.70 5.77 15.48
N LYS A 90 -14.44 6.55 14.41
CA LYS A 90 -15.34 7.61 13.94
C LYS A 90 -15.10 7.81 12.45
N GLY A 91 -16.16 8.07 11.71
CA GLY A 91 -16.02 8.32 10.28
C GLY A 91 -17.09 9.27 9.77
N ARG A 92 -16.84 9.77 8.55
CA ARG A 92 -17.76 10.61 7.79
C ARG A 92 -17.63 10.30 6.31
N GLY A 93 -18.70 10.49 5.57
CA GLY A 93 -18.69 10.25 4.15
C GLY A 93 -19.67 11.17 3.42
N ASN A 94 -19.38 11.43 2.17
CA ASN A 94 -20.28 12.09 1.23
C ASN A 94 -20.25 11.33 -0.08
N THR A 95 -21.40 10.80 -0.46
CA THR A 95 -21.58 10.11 -1.74
C THR A 95 -22.58 10.88 -2.57
N ASN A 96 -22.20 11.27 -3.77
CA ASN A 96 -23.11 11.94 -4.72
C ASN A 96 -24.14 10.93 -5.26
N ARG A 97 -25.26 10.77 -4.54
CA ARG A 97 -26.35 9.83 -4.88
C ARG A 97 -27.09 10.16 -6.18
N ASN A 98 -26.94 11.39 -6.70
CA ASN A 98 -27.58 11.84 -7.94
C ASN A 98 -26.77 11.49 -9.19
N ALA A 99 -25.62 10.85 -9.04
CA ALA A 99 -24.89 10.35 -10.18
C ALA A 99 -25.61 9.09 -10.69
N SER A 100 -26.40 9.23 -11.74
CA SER A 100 -27.01 8.12 -12.53
C SER A 100 -25.98 7.12 -13.07
N ASP A 101 -24.73 7.37 -12.85
CA ASP A 101 -23.58 6.54 -13.13
C ASP A 101 -23.14 5.82 -11.84
N THR A 102 -24.03 5.01 -11.29
CA THR A 102 -23.73 4.10 -10.18
C THR A 102 -22.82 2.97 -10.64
N LEU A 103 -21.64 3.33 -11.12
CA LEU A 103 -20.52 2.41 -11.10
C LEU A 103 -20.05 2.37 -9.64
N PHE A 104 -20.74 1.62 -8.81
CA PHE A 104 -20.21 1.23 -7.53
C PHE A 104 -19.05 0.26 -7.78
N LEU A 105 -17.90 0.83 -8.12
CA LEU A 105 -16.62 0.19 -7.89
C LEU A 105 -16.50 0.13 -6.36
N GLN A 106 -17.20 -0.82 -5.77
CA GLN A 106 -17.01 -1.15 -4.37
C GLN A 106 -15.64 -1.78 -4.28
N LEU A 107 -14.65 -0.95 -3.94
CA LEU A 107 -13.37 -1.48 -3.53
C LEU A 107 -13.62 -2.30 -2.26
N GLN A 108 -13.30 -3.58 -2.38
CA GLN A 108 -13.49 -4.47 -1.26
C GLN A 108 -12.49 -4.13 -0.17
N GLY A 109 -12.99 -4.11 1.06
CA GLY A 109 -12.17 -4.11 2.24
C GLY A 109 -11.72 -2.74 2.75
N GLY A 110 -11.91 -1.62 2.01
CA GLY A 110 -11.58 -0.29 2.52
C GLY A 110 -10.28 -0.25 3.33
N PRO A 111 -10.32 0.17 4.62
CA PRO A 111 -9.13 0.25 5.46
C PRO A 111 -8.46 -1.11 5.75
N VAL A 112 -9.17 -2.24 5.65
CA VAL A 112 -8.58 -3.58 5.78
C VAL A 112 -7.62 -3.85 4.64
N THR A 113 -7.99 -3.51 3.39
CA THR A 113 -7.12 -3.68 2.22
C THR A 113 -5.85 -2.85 2.35
N SER A 114 -5.98 -1.60 2.82
CA SER A 114 -4.82 -0.73 3.06
C SER A 114 -3.89 -1.29 4.14
N LEU A 115 -4.45 -1.88 5.21
CA LEU A 115 -3.66 -2.53 6.27
C LEU A 115 -2.98 -3.82 5.77
N GLN A 116 -3.62 -4.56 4.86
CA GLN A 116 -3.03 -5.75 4.24
C GLN A 116 -1.86 -5.43 3.29
N MET A 117 -1.69 -4.16 2.89
CA MET A 117 -0.50 -3.72 2.16
C MET A 117 0.78 -3.74 3.02
N ASP A 118 0.71 -4.02 4.30
CA ASP A 118 1.89 -4.28 5.12
C ASP A 118 2.63 -5.53 4.62
N ILE A 119 3.52 -5.34 3.64
CA ILE A 119 4.20 -6.41 2.91
C ILE A 119 5.17 -7.20 3.80
N VAL A 120 5.68 -6.62 4.88
CA VAL A 120 6.53 -7.32 5.83
C VAL A 120 5.71 -8.34 6.62
N LYS A 121 4.45 -7.99 6.92
CA LYS A 121 3.50 -8.87 7.59
C LYS A 121 2.82 -9.83 6.62
N ASN A 122 2.46 -9.33 5.43
CA ASN A 122 1.68 -10.03 4.41
C ASN A 122 2.47 -10.03 3.08
N PRO A 123 3.52 -10.86 2.95
CA PRO A 123 4.39 -10.84 1.79
C PRO A 123 3.66 -11.36 0.53
N PHE A 124 3.01 -10.47 -0.21
CA PHE A 124 2.30 -10.81 -1.44
C PHE A 124 3.22 -10.98 -2.66
N ILE A 125 4.49 -10.56 -2.56
CA ILE A 125 5.48 -10.78 -3.63
C ILE A 125 5.69 -12.27 -3.85
N ALA A 126 5.76 -13.07 -2.77
CA ALA A 126 5.64 -14.53 -2.79
C ALA A 126 5.35 -15.06 -1.39
N VAL A 127 4.58 -16.14 -1.32
CA VAL A 127 4.33 -16.86 -0.06
C VAL A 127 5.63 -17.52 0.42
N ASP A 128 6.46 -18.02 -0.51
CA ASP A 128 7.81 -18.53 -0.27
C ASP A 128 8.83 -17.53 -0.82
N LEU A 129 9.74 -17.11 0.03
CA LEU A 129 10.77 -16.12 -0.32
C LEU A 129 11.70 -16.64 -1.42
N LEU A 130 12.01 -17.94 -1.44
CA LEU A 130 12.83 -18.53 -2.50
C LEU A 130 12.05 -18.59 -3.82
N ALA A 131 10.77 -18.93 -3.79
CA ALA A 131 9.92 -18.93 -4.97
C ALA A 131 9.76 -17.54 -5.59
N ALA A 132 9.90 -16.45 -4.80
CA ALA A 132 9.89 -15.09 -5.35
C ALA A 132 10.92 -14.90 -6.47
N THR A 133 12.05 -15.60 -6.39
CA THR A 133 13.13 -15.50 -7.39
C THR A 133 12.79 -16.18 -8.72
N ASP A 134 11.75 -16.99 -8.79
CA ASP A 134 11.26 -17.62 -10.01
C ASP A 134 10.22 -16.72 -10.71
N PHE A 135 9.56 -15.85 -9.93
CA PHE A 135 8.52 -14.95 -10.43
C PHE A 135 9.01 -13.54 -10.72
N TYR A 136 10.14 -13.13 -10.11
CA TYR A 136 10.67 -11.78 -10.23
C TYR A 136 12.16 -11.75 -10.55
N GLU A 137 12.54 -10.77 -11.38
CA GLU A 137 13.91 -10.34 -11.55
C GLU A 137 14.21 -9.17 -10.60
N PHE A 138 15.37 -9.21 -9.96
CA PHE A 138 15.84 -8.16 -9.05
C PHE A 138 17.08 -7.47 -9.63
N ARG A 139 17.12 -6.14 -9.53
CA ARG A 139 18.25 -5.30 -9.99
C ARG A 139 18.58 -4.26 -8.93
N PRO A 140 19.86 -3.88 -8.81
CA PRO A 140 20.24 -2.79 -7.92
C PRO A 140 19.73 -1.47 -8.49
N GLY A 141 19.06 -0.68 -7.65
CA GLY A 141 18.74 0.70 -7.93
C GLY A 141 19.75 1.66 -7.31
N PRO A 142 19.52 2.98 -7.39
CA PRO A 142 20.40 3.97 -6.80
C PRO A 142 20.44 3.85 -5.28
N VAL A 143 21.62 4.07 -4.69
CA VAL A 143 21.73 4.29 -3.24
C VAL A 143 21.24 5.70 -2.92
N MET A 144 20.38 5.81 -1.93
CA MET A 144 19.76 7.07 -1.51
C MET A 144 20.17 7.41 -0.08
N PHE A 145 20.08 8.69 0.28
CA PHE A 145 20.20 9.14 1.66
C PHE A 145 18.86 9.77 2.08
N MET A 146 18.26 9.23 3.12
CA MET A 146 16.94 9.62 3.60
C MET A 146 16.90 9.53 5.13
N ASP A 147 16.44 10.58 5.79
CA ASP A 147 16.31 10.65 7.27
C ASP A 147 17.60 10.20 8.01
N ASP A 148 18.75 10.70 7.55
CA ASP A 148 20.09 10.38 8.06
C ASP A 148 20.53 8.90 7.90
N MET A 149 19.83 8.14 7.06
CA MET A 149 20.14 6.76 6.74
C MET A 149 20.57 6.57 5.30
N ASN A 150 21.52 5.65 5.08
CA ASN A 150 21.82 5.16 3.71
C ASN A 150 20.79 4.08 3.34
N ILE A 151 20.17 4.23 2.20
CA ILE A 151 19.10 3.36 1.72
C ILE A 151 19.56 2.68 0.44
N TYR A 152 19.60 1.36 0.46
CA TYR A 152 19.73 0.55 -0.75
C TYR A 152 18.37 0.45 -1.44
N THR A 153 18.36 0.59 -2.75
CA THR A 153 17.17 0.38 -3.57
C THR A 153 17.28 -0.94 -4.32
N ILE A 154 16.27 -1.78 -4.21
CA ILE A 154 16.11 -3.00 -5.01
C ILE A 154 14.99 -2.72 -6.00
N GLU A 155 15.30 -2.70 -7.29
CA GLU A 155 14.29 -2.69 -8.34
C GLU A 155 13.87 -4.13 -8.62
N PHE A 156 12.56 -4.37 -8.72
CA PHE A 156 12.03 -5.68 -9.07
C PHE A 156 11.01 -5.58 -10.19
N ASN A 157 10.95 -6.60 -11.02
CA ASN A 157 9.96 -6.72 -12.08
C ASN A 157 9.57 -8.18 -12.25
N GLN A 158 8.37 -8.41 -12.72
CA GLN A 158 7.89 -9.74 -13.11
C GLN A 158 8.85 -10.38 -14.10
N ALA A 159 9.24 -11.64 -13.85
CA ALA A 159 10.15 -12.38 -14.70
C ALA A 159 9.52 -12.67 -16.08
N PRO A 160 10.32 -12.71 -17.15
CA PRO A 160 9.86 -13.08 -18.48
C PRO A 160 9.19 -14.46 -18.48
N GLY A 161 8.08 -14.60 -19.23
CA GLY A 161 7.36 -15.87 -19.34
C GLY A 161 6.35 -16.17 -18.23
N VAL A 162 6.35 -15.40 -17.13
CA VAL A 162 5.31 -15.50 -16.12
C VAL A 162 4.00 -14.92 -16.66
N THR A 163 2.94 -15.72 -16.67
CA THR A 163 1.65 -15.36 -17.28
C THR A 163 0.69 -14.69 -16.29
N ASP A 164 0.91 -14.83 -15.00
CA ASP A 164 0.13 -14.17 -13.96
C ASP A 164 0.29 -12.66 -14.01
N ILE A 165 -0.69 -11.93 -13.46
CA ILE A 165 -0.59 -10.48 -13.31
C ILE A 165 0.12 -10.22 -11.99
N LEU A 166 1.42 -9.92 -12.06
CA LEU A 166 2.25 -9.64 -10.90
C LEU A 166 2.62 -8.15 -10.83
N PHE A 167 3.67 -7.83 -10.11
CA PHE A 167 4.06 -6.47 -9.78
C PHE A 167 5.44 -6.12 -10.33
N ARG A 168 5.71 -4.81 -10.42
CA ARG A 168 7.04 -4.22 -10.60
C ARG A 168 7.20 -3.02 -9.69
N GLY A 169 8.41 -2.70 -9.27
CA GLY A 169 8.60 -1.56 -8.38
C GLY A 169 9.98 -1.50 -7.73
N ARG A 170 9.99 -0.86 -6.57
CA ARG A 170 11.18 -0.62 -5.78
C ARG A 170 10.96 -0.94 -4.32
N ILE A 171 11.94 -1.59 -3.71
CA ILE A 171 12.03 -1.85 -2.28
C ILE A 171 13.20 -1.01 -1.75
N TYR A 172 12.95 -0.25 -0.70
CA TYR A 172 13.93 0.60 -0.06
C TYR A 172 14.33 -0.03 1.26
N VAL A 173 15.62 -0.30 1.42
CA VAL A 173 16.18 -1.07 2.53
C VAL A 173 17.24 -0.24 3.24
N GLU A 174 17.11 -0.06 4.55
CA GLU A 174 18.14 0.59 5.37
C GLU A 174 19.43 -0.27 5.35
N SER A 175 20.57 0.37 5.12
CA SER A 175 21.81 -0.31 4.75
C SER A 175 22.49 -1.08 5.88
N GLN A 176 22.27 -0.70 7.14
CA GLN A 176 22.94 -1.29 8.30
C GLN A 176 22.15 -2.45 8.89
N THR A 177 20.84 -2.26 9.05
CA THR A 177 19.98 -3.23 9.72
C THR A 177 19.22 -4.13 8.75
N LEU A 178 19.19 -3.76 7.47
CA LEU A 178 18.38 -4.37 6.40
C LEU A 178 16.87 -4.27 6.65
N ALA A 179 16.43 -3.25 7.39
CA ALA A 179 15.02 -2.96 7.54
C ALA A 179 14.45 -2.44 6.23
N ILE A 180 13.31 -2.96 5.82
CA ILE A 180 12.52 -2.41 4.71
C ILE A 180 11.83 -1.16 5.22
N VAL A 181 12.13 -0.01 4.64
CA VAL A 181 11.61 1.29 5.10
C VAL A 181 10.50 1.82 4.21
N ARG A 182 10.47 1.39 2.93
CA ARG A 182 9.47 1.82 1.96
C ARG A 182 9.37 0.83 0.80
N LEU A 183 8.19 0.75 0.19
CA LEU A 183 7.95 0.11 -1.10
C LEU A 183 7.13 1.05 -1.98
N GLU A 184 7.47 1.06 -3.26
CA GLU A 184 6.68 1.67 -4.33
C GLU A 184 6.57 0.65 -5.44
N PHE A 185 5.34 0.30 -5.81
CA PHE A 185 5.13 -0.74 -6.81
C PHE A 185 3.83 -0.53 -7.56
N GLU A 186 3.72 -1.17 -8.70
CA GLU A 186 2.52 -1.18 -9.52
C GLU A 186 2.26 -2.57 -10.08
N MET A 187 1.00 -2.86 -10.37
CA MET A 187 0.58 -4.11 -11.00
C MET A 187 0.82 -4.04 -12.50
N ASN A 188 1.32 -5.12 -13.12
CA ASN A 188 1.57 -5.22 -14.55
C ASN A 188 0.25 -5.46 -15.31
N VAL A 189 -0.57 -4.43 -15.45
CA VAL A 189 -1.91 -4.50 -16.05
C VAL A 189 -1.94 -4.28 -17.57
N GLU A 190 -0.83 -3.90 -18.17
CA GLU A 190 -0.74 -3.61 -19.60
C GLU A 190 -1.07 -4.85 -20.44
N GLY A 191 -2.02 -4.72 -21.39
CA GLY A 191 -2.49 -5.85 -22.21
C GLY A 191 -3.31 -6.91 -21.45
N ARG A 192 -3.77 -6.62 -20.23
CA ARG A 192 -4.50 -7.56 -19.37
C ARG A 192 -5.96 -7.13 -19.20
N ASP A 193 -6.83 -7.60 -20.09
CA ASP A 193 -8.26 -7.26 -20.10
C ASP A 193 -9.02 -7.75 -18.86
N ASP A 194 -8.47 -8.69 -18.12
CA ASP A 194 -9.09 -9.29 -16.94
C ASP A 194 -8.52 -8.77 -15.60
N ALA A 195 -7.56 -7.84 -15.62
CA ALA A 195 -6.94 -7.23 -14.43
C ALA A 195 -7.98 -6.64 -13.46
N TRP A 196 -9.12 -6.16 -13.96
CA TRP A 196 -10.20 -5.62 -13.12
C TRP A 196 -10.75 -6.63 -12.11
N LYS A 197 -10.64 -7.94 -12.36
CA LYS A 197 -11.12 -9.02 -11.45
C LYS A 197 -10.40 -9.00 -10.11
N SER A 198 -9.16 -8.49 -10.06
CA SER A 198 -8.40 -8.33 -8.82
C SER A 198 -9.00 -7.28 -7.88
N PHE A 199 -9.87 -6.38 -8.38
CA PHE A 199 -10.38 -5.24 -7.63
C PHE A 199 -11.90 -5.25 -7.45
N VAL A 200 -12.63 -5.87 -8.37
CA VAL A 200 -14.10 -5.77 -8.47
C VAL A 200 -14.70 -7.15 -8.52
N ARG A 201 -15.55 -7.49 -7.55
CA ARG A 201 -16.24 -8.80 -7.53
C ARG A 201 -17.23 -8.99 -8.65
N LYS A 202 -18.01 -7.92 -8.95
CA LYS A 202 -19.08 -7.96 -9.93
C LYS A 202 -19.17 -6.61 -10.63
N LYS A 203 -19.15 -6.62 -11.93
CA LYS A 203 -19.41 -5.45 -12.76
C LYS A 203 -20.85 -5.47 -13.28
N PRO A 204 -21.46 -4.30 -13.56
CA PRO A 204 -22.77 -4.22 -14.21
C PRO A 204 -22.79 -4.98 -15.53
N GLU A 205 -23.93 -5.59 -15.86
CA GLU A 205 -24.14 -6.26 -17.13
C GLU A 205 -23.97 -5.29 -18.30
N GLY A 206 -23.34 -5.74 -19.37
CA GLY A 206 -23.06 -4.91 -20.55
C GLY A 206 -21.93 -3.87 -20.35
N MET A 207 -21.23 -3.89 -19.22
CA MET A 207 -20.07 -3.03 -18.99
C MET A 207 -18.76 -3.73 -19.36
N GLU A 208 -17.94 -3.07 -20.16
CA GLU A 208 -16.53 -3.36 -20.35
C GLU A 208 -15.75 -2.56 -19.30
N LEU A 209 -14.90 -3.23 -18.52
CA LEU A 209 -14.10 -2.61 -17.48
C LEU A 209 -12.64 -3.00 -17.69
N GLY A 210 -11.75 -2.02 -17.75
CA GLY A 210 -10.31 -2.17 -17.81
C GLY A 210 -9.62 -1.43 -16.68
N VAL A 211 -8.37 -1.78 -16.40
CA VAL A 211 -7.51 -1.09 -15.44
C VAL A 211 -6.40 -0.40 -16.21
N ASP A 212 -6.28 0.92 -16.11
CA ASP A 212 -5.21 1.67 -16.74
C ASP A 212 -3.91 1.56 -15.91
N TRP A 213 -4.04 1.62 -14.57
CA TRP A 213 -2.95 1.36 -13.62
C TRP A 213 -3.48 1.01 -12.23
N ALA A 214 -2.62 0.34 -11.47
CA ALA A 214 -2.79 0.09 -10.05
C ALA A 214 -1.44 0.30 -9.38
N LYS A 215 -1.30 1.40 -8.64
CA LYS A 215 -0.05 1.84 -7.99
C LYS A 215 -0.21 1.81 -6.49
N TYR A 216 0.87 1.46 -5.82
CA TYR A 216 0.89 1.24 -4.39
C TYR A 216 2.13 1.88 -3.78
N GLN A 217 1.98 2.41 -2.59
CA GLN A 217 3.08 2.87 -1.76
C GLN A 217 2.86 2.40 -0.33
N VAL A 218 3.92 1.90 0.29
CA VAL A 218 3.92 1.50 1.70
C VAL A 218 5.15 2.09 2.36
N ASN A 219 4.98 2.71 3.51
CA ASN A 219 6.07 3.23 4.32
C ASN A 219 6.07 2.57 5.70
N TYR A 220 7.24 2.47 6.27
CA TYR A 220 7.46 2.05 7.64
C TYR A 220 8.11 3.17 8.44
N ARG A 221 7.80 3.25 9.71
CA ARG A 221 8.37 4.23 10.65
C ARG A 221 9.02 3.53 11.82
N GLN A 222 10.16 4.02 12.22
CA GLN A 222 10.84 3.56 13.43
C GLN A 222 10.21 4.20 14.68
N LYS A 223 9.91 3.39 15.69
CA LYS A 223 9.55 3.83 17.04
C LYS A 223 10.39 3.05 18.06
N GLY A 224 11.29 3.75 18.76
CA GLY A 224 12.34 3.11 19.54
C GLY A 224 13.29 2.34 18.63
N GLU A 225 13.54 1.07 18.94
CA GLU A 225 14.43 0.21 18.15
C GLU A 225 13.70 -0.62 17.08
N LYS A 226 12.37 -0.45 16.92
CA LYS A 226 11.54 -1.27 16.04
C LYS A 226 10.85 -0.46 14.96
N TRP A 227 10.72 -1.08 13.79
CA TRP A 227 9.95 -0.56 12.67
C TRP A 227 8.51 -1.06 12.70
N TYR A 228 7.60 -0.21 12.27
CA TYR A 228 6.16 -0.46 12.19
C TYR A 228 5.62 0.04 10.86
N PHE A 229 4.57 -0.60 10.37
CA PHE A 229 3.74 -0.06 9.30
C PHE A 229 3.26 1.34 9.68
N ASP A 230 3.42 2.29 8.76
CA ASP A 230 3.14 3.71 8.99
C ASP A 230 2.12 4.28 8.01
N TYR A 231 2.25 3.93 6.74
CA TYR A 231 1.42 4.50 5.70
C TYR A 231 1.22 3.52 4.55
N ALA A 232 0.01 3.48 4.01
CA ALA A 232 -0.29 2.86 2.73
C ALA A 232 -1.12 3.77 1.85
N ARG A 233 -0.78 3.81 0.56
CA ARG A 233 -1.56 4.46 -0.48
C ARG A 233 -1.80 3.48 -1.62
N ILE A 234 -3.04 3.45 -2.09
CA ILE A 234 -3.46 2.73 -3.28
C ILE A 234 -4.04 3.75 -4.26
N ASP A 235 -3.56 3.77 -5.49
CA ASP A 235 -3.99 4.67 -6.56
C ASP A 235 -4.38 3.83 -7.77
N LEU A 236 -5.67 3.74 -8.05
CA LEU A 236 -6.22 2.92 -9.12
C LEU A 236 -6.88 3.81 -10.16
N ARG A 237 -6.68 3.48 -11.43
CA ARG A 237 -7.47 4.05 -12.52
C ARG A 237 -8.16 2.97 -13.31
N PHE A 238 -9.47 3.06 -13.36
CA PHE A 238 -10.31 2.24 -14.22
C PHE A 238 -10.76 3.04 -15.44
N ASN A 239 -10.93 2.31 -16.55
CA ASN A 239 -11.69 2.77 -17.68
C ASN A 239 -12.91 1.86 -17.87
N ALA A 240 -14.08 2.47 -18.03
CA ALA A 240 -15.33 1.75 -18.18
C ALA A 240 -16.12 2.23 -19.40
N LYS A 241 -16.70 1.29 -20.14
CA LYS A 241 -17.54 1.56 -21.31
C LYS A 241 -18.77 0.66 -21.27
N TYR A 242 -19.93 1.24 -21.47
CA TYR A 242 -21.15 0.44 -21.65
C TYR A 242 -21.30 0.03 -23.11
N LYS A 243 -21.81 -1.19 -23.35
CA LYS A 243 -22.11 -1.71 -24.66
C LYS A 243 -23.04 -0.71 -25.40
N GLY A 244 -22.69 -0.37 -26.63
CA GLY A 244 -23.41 0.65 -27.42
C GLY A 244 -23.05 2.09 -27.14
N LYS A 245 -22.16 2.39 -26.17
CA LYS A 245 -21.62 3.75 -25.98
C LYS A 245 -20.24 3.84 -26.65
N LEU A 246 -19.95 5.01 -27.26
CA LEU A 246 -18.66 5.25 -27.93
C LEU A 246 -17.57 5.67 -26.94
N LEU A 247 -17.94 6.41 -25.89
CA LEU A 247 -16.99 7.00 -24.96
C LEU A 247 -16.72 6.07 -23.76
N ARG A 248 -15.45 5.96 -23.37
CA ARG A 248 -15.01 5.37 -22.10
C ARG A 248 -14.96 6.45 -21.01
N ASN A 249 -15.45 6.12 -19.82
CA ASN A 249 -15.32 6.96 -18.64
C ASN A 249 -14.10 6.48 -17.84
N LYS A 250 -13.31 7.44 -17.32
CA LYS A 250 -12.21 7.16 -16.41
C LYS A 250 -12.66 7.39 -14.98
N TYR A 251 -12.24 6.49 -14.10
CA TYR A 251 -12.51 6.55 -12.66
C TYR A 251 -11.19 6.42 -11.91
N ASP A 252 -10.90 7.42 -11.08
CA ASP A 252 -9.73 7.40 -10.20
C ASP A 252 -10.21 7.07 -8.79
N ILE A 253 -9.57 6.11 -8.16
CA ILE A 253 -9.81 5.70 -6.78
C ILE A 253 -8.49 5.81 -6.04
N ILE A 254 -8.51 6.61 -4.98
CA ILE A 254 -7.35 6.83 -4.13
C ILE A 254 -7.75 6.43 -2.72
N THR A 255 -7.00 5.52 -2.11
CA THR A 255 -7.14 5.20 -0.69
C THR A 255 -5.82 5.47 0.03
N GLU A 256 -5.93 5.97 1.24
CA GLU A 256 -4.79 6.25 2.10
C GLU A 256 -5.10 5.80 3.53
N LEU A 257 -4.16 5.11 4.15
CA LEU A 257 -4.16 4.81 5.58
C LEU A 257 -2.86 5.33 6.17
N ALA A 258 -2.96 6.29 7.08
CA ALA A 258 -1.82 6.86 7.79
C ALA A 258 -1.93 6.53 9.28
N ILE A 259 -0.88 5.96 9.85
CA ILE A 259 -0.82 5.67 11.29
C ILE A 259 -0.47 6.96 12.03
N THR A 260 -1.34 7.37 12.93
CA THR A 260 -1.19 8.59 13.72
C THR A 260 -0.52 8.35 15.06
N ASP A 261 -0.77 7.18 15.67
CA ASP A 261 -0.13 6.77 16.92
C ASP A 261 0.09 5.27 16.99
N ILE A 262 1.10 4.87 17.76
CA ILE A 262 1.46 3.47 18.05
C ILE A 262 1.62 3.34 19.56
N ASP A 263 0.83 2.49 20.21
CA ASP A 263 0.96 2.18 21.62
C ASP A 263 1.40 0.72 21.81
N ASN A 264 2.63 0.54 22.28
CA ASN A 264 3.19 -0.78 22.53
C ASN A 264 2.82 -1.33 23.92
N LYS A 265 2.19 -0.49 24.79
CA LYS A 265 1.87 -0.86 26.17
C LYS A 265 0.43 -1.29 26.37
N SER A 266 -0.48 -0.85 25.49
CA SER A 266 -1.94 -1.03 25.62
C SER A 266 -2.55 -1.64 24.36
N ALA A 267 -2.03 -2.78 23.89
CA ALA A 267 -2.63 -3.49 22.77
C ALA A 267 -3.98 -4.11 23.17
N LEU A 268 -5.05 -3.32 23.11
CA LEU A 268 -6.41 -3.83 23.37
C LEU A 268 -6.93 -4.55 22.13
N ARG A 269 -7.36 -5.80 22.32
CA ARG A 269 -8.00 -6.58 21.26
C ARG A 269 -9.33 -5.98 20.86
N ILE A 270 -9.53 -5.76 19.56
CA ILE A 270 -10.79 -5.32 19.01
C ILE A 270 -11.81 -6.45 19.08
N PRO A 271 -12.97 -6.27 19.74
CA PRO A 271 -14.04 -7.26 19.77
C PRO A 271 -14.49 -7.67 18.36
N VAL A 272 -14.83 -8.93 18.17
CA VAL A 272 -15.20 -9.46 16.84
C VAL A 272 -16.37 -8.70 16.20
N ALA A 273 -17.31 -8.21 17.01
CA ALA A 273 -18.48 -7.47 16.53
C ALA A 273 -18.12 -6.06 16.01
N GLU A 274 -17.03 -5.47 16.48
CA GLU A 274 -16.58 -4.12 16.12
C GLU A 274 -15.61 -4.10 14.94
N ARG A 275 -15.09 -5.27 14.55
CA ARG A 275 -14.11 -5.37 13.47
C ARG A 275 -14.72 -4.97 12.14
N PHE A 276 -14.04 -4.08 11.44
CA PHE A 276 -14.30 -3.82 10.05
C PHE A 276 -13.75 -4.98 9.21
N ARG A 277 -14.56 -5.54 8.32
CA ARG A 277 -14.23 -6.76 7.56
C ARG A 277 -14.09 -6.45 6.07
N MET A 278 -13.42 -7.33 5.33
CA MET A 278 -13.27 -7.22 3.88
C MET A 278 -14.60 -7.04 3.10
N LYS A 279 -15.70 -7.55 3.63
CA LYS A 279 -17.03 -7.42 3.01
C LYS A 279 -17.77 -6.13 3.37
N ASP A 280 -17.30 -5.40 4.38
CA ASP A 280 -17.94 -4.18 4.86
C ASP A 280 -17.60 -3.02 3.92
N ILE A 281 -18.54 -2.09 3.79
CA ILE A 281 -18.43 -0.91 2.94
C ILE A 281 -18.34 0.30 3.87
N LEU A 282 -17.29 1.11 3.69
CA LEU A 282 -17.04 2.24 4.58
C LEU A 282 -18.20 3.25 4.58
N GLN A 283 -18.76 3.56 3.41
CA GLN A 283 -19.87 4.50 3.26
C GLN A 283 -21.13 4.09 4.02
N GLU A 284 -21.31 2.79 4.30
CA GLU A 284 -22.43 2.27 5.08
C GLU A 284 -22.18 2.32 6.60
N LYS A 285 -20.92 2.52 7.01
CA LYS A 285 -20.47 2.52 8.40
C LYS A 285 -20.21 3.91 8.96
N VAL A 286 -20.23 4.94 8.12
CA VAL A 286 -19.93 6.32 8.50
C VAL A 286 -21.16 7.21 8.29
N ALA A 287 -21.25 8.28 9.10
CA ALA A 287 -22.31 9.26 8.96
C ALA A 287 -22.16 10.08 7.65
N ASP A 288 -23.25 10.50 7.07
CA ASP A 288 -23.22 11.52 6.01
C ASP A 288 -22.71 12.85 6.58
N PHE A 289 -22.05 13.66 5.76
CA PHE A 289 -21.59 15.01 6.12
C PHE A 289 -22.78 15.93 6.38
#